data_8be3db86eb20b5a6187dc1f07f824210
#
_entry.id   8be3db86eb20b5a6187dc1f07f824210
#
_cell.length_a   1.000
_cell.length_b   1.000
_cell.length_c   1.000
_cell.angle_alpha   90.00
_cell.angle_beta   90.00
_cell.angle_gamma   90.00
#
_symmetry.space_group_name_H-M   'P 1'
#
loop_
_entity.id
_entity.type
_entity.pdbx_description
1 polymer ?
#
loop_
_entity_poly.entity_id
_entity_poly.type
_entity_poly.pdbx_seq_one_letter_code
_entity_poly.pdbx_strand_id
1 'polypeptide(L)'
;GFPAIRNMLVNMISDAKKGECWYGFSTGESSKKEEVRDFYEWWGARKSKLKDHLLISKEHKKKFEGVHRVSLKDIKIKLKYSAVSFPGDVAIFRDQVVILNWEGVPIATLITSKNIADQYKNFFLGLWKLAKKSWLEK
;
A
#
# COMPACT_ATOMS: atom_id res chain seq x y z
N GLY A 1 17.65 -3.19 -2.07
CA GLY A 1 16.97 -4.48 -2.14
C GLY A 1 15.96 -4.69 -1.02
N PHE A 2 15.38 -5.88 -0.97
CA PHE A 2 14.31 -6.19 -0.01
C PHE A 2 14.70 -5.98 1.46
N PRO A 3 15.88 -6.40 1.93
CA PRO A 3 16.23 -6.20 3.34
C PRO A 3 16.23 -4.73 3.77
N ALA A 4 16.76 -3.85 2.93
CA ALA A 4 16.79 -2.42 3.22
C ALA A 4 15.37 -1.82 3.25
N ILE A 5 14.51 -2.23 2.33
CA ILE A 5 13.11 -1.79 2.28
C ILE A 5 12.37 -2.27 3.52
N ARG A 6 12.56 -3.53 3.93
CA ARG A 6 11.95 -4.08 5.14
C ARG A 6 12.35 -3.28 6.38
N ASN A 7 13.63 -3.01 6.53
CA ASN A 7 14.13 -2.24 7.69
C ASN A 7 13.55 -0.84 7.72
N MET A 8 13.49 -0.18 6.58
CA MET A 8 12.93 1.17 6.48
C MET A 8 11.45 1.18 6.90
N LEU A 9 10.65 0.27 6.38
CA LEU A 9 9.22 0.19 6.68
C LEU A 9 8.97 -0.16 8.16
N VAL A 10 9.74 -1.08 8.72
CA VAL A 10 9.65 -1.41 10.15
C VAL A 10 9.95 -0.20 11.01
N ASN A 11 10.97 0.57 10.63
CA ASN A 11 11.32 1.81 11.35
C ASN A 11 10.20 2.85 11.26
N MET A 12 9.54 2.96 10.12
CA MET A 12 8.43 3.93 9.96
C MET A 12 7.30 3.68 10.96
N ILE A 13 7.02 2.44 11.30
CA ILE A 13 5.89 2.08 12.18
C ILE A 13 6.32 1.59 13.55
N SER A 14 7.61 1.73 13.92
CA SER A 14 8.16 1.19 15.17
C SER A 14 7.45 1.72 16.42
N ASP A 15 7.02 2.97 16.40
CA ASP A 15 6.30 3.62 17.49
C ASP A 15 4.83 3.88 17.17
N ALA A 16 4.31 3.22 16.15
CA ALA A 16 2.93 3.41 15.71
C ALA A 16 1.94 2.93 16.76
N LYS A 17 0.87 3.68 16.95
CA LYS A 17 -0.21 3.37 17.89
C LYS A 17 -1.33 2.64 17.17
N LYS A 18 -2.02 1.77 17.90
CA LYS A 18 -3.21 1.09 17.39
C LYS A 18 -4.22 2.10 16.86
N GLY A 19 -4.70 1.88 15.65
CA GLY A 19 -5.72 2.73 15.03
C GLY A 19 -5.18 3.87 14.19
N GLU A 20 -3.87 4.11 14.17
CA GLU A 20 -3.31 5.06 13.21
C GLU A 20 -3.51 4.56 11.77
N CYS A 21 -3.67 5.49 10.83
CA CYS A 21 -3.97 5.16 9.44
C CYS A 21 -2.71 4.99 8.60
N TRP A 22 -2.70 3.94 7.81
CA TRP A 22 -1.75 3.72 6.73
C TRP A 22 -2.50 3.85 5.41
N TYR A 23 -1.99 4.66 4.49
CA TYR A 23 -2.59 4.85 3.17
C TYR A 23 -1.62 4.37 2.11
N GLY A 24 -2.07 3.48 1.25
CA GLY A 24 -1.25 2.99 0.15
C GLY A 24 -2.03 3.00 -1.15
N PHE A 25 -1.35 3.30 -2.25
CA PHE A 25 -1.90 3.06 -3.57
C PHE A 25 -0.87 2.35 -4.44
N SER A 26 -1.38 1.48 -5.31
CA SER A 26 -0.56 0.60 -6.13
C SER A 26 -1.21 0.40 -7.49
N THR A 27 -0.38 0.13 -8.48
CA THR A 27 -0.88 -0.31 -9.78
C THR A 27 -1.48 -1.71 -9.70
N GLY A 28 -1.04 -2.51 -8.73
CA GLY A 28 -1.34 -3.94 -8.65
C GLY A 28 -0.46 -4.79 -9.57
N GLU A 29 0.31 -4.15 -10.45
CA GLU A 29 1.14 -4.86 -11.42
C GLU A 29 2.31 -5.61 -10.78
N SER A 30 2.85 -5.08 -9.69
CA SER A 30 3.95 -5.70 -8.94
C SER A 30 3.61 -7.10 -8.43
N SER A 31 2.32 -7.43 -8.29
CA SER A 31 1.88 -8.75 -7.84
C SER A 31 2.21 -9.88 -8.82
N LYS A 32 2.70 -9.56 -10.02
CA LYS A 32 3.23 -10.56 -10.97
C LYS A 32 4.47 -11.27 -10.44
N LYS A 33 5.25 -10.61 -9.59
CA LYS A 33 6.52 -11.15 -9.07
C LYS A 33 6.27 -11.83 -7.72
N GLU A 34 6.65 -13.10 -7.62
CA GLU A 34 6.49 -13.88 -6.39
C GLU A 34 7.16 -13.22 -5.19
N GLU A 35 8.37 -12.72 -5.37
CA GLU A 35 9.13 -12.05 -4.31
C GLU A 35 8.41 -10.82 -3.77
N VAL A 36 7.71 -10.09 -4.63
CA VAL A 36 6.94 -8.92 -4.23
C VAL A 36 5.66 -9.34 -3.50
N ARG A 37 5.03 -10.44 -3.93
CA ARG A 37 3.88 -11.00 -3.21
C ARG A 37 4.26 -11.41 -1.80
N ASP A 38 5.37 -12.13 -1.65
CA ASP A 38 5.89 -12.56 -0.35
C ASP A 38 6.20 -11.36 0.55
N PHE A 39 6.78 -10.32 -0.03
CA PHE A 39 7.06 -9.08 0.68
C PHE A 39 5.76 -8.45 1.22
N TYR A 40 4.72 -8.33 0.40
CA TYR A 40 3.46 -7.72 0.83
C TYR A 40 2.71 -8.57 1.86
N GLU A 41 2.79 -9.87 1.81
CA GLU A 41 2.24 -10.74 2.85
C GLU A 41 2.96 -10.51 4.19
N TRP A 42 4.28 -10.48 4.16
CA TRP A 42 5.08 -10.17 5.33
C TRP A 42 4.75 -8.79 5.90
N TRP A 43 4.64 -7.80 5.04
CA TRP A 43 4.38 -6.42 5.44
C TRP A 43 2.97 -6.26 6.01
N GLY A 44 1.98 -6.85 5.37
CA GLY A 44 0.59 -6.78 5.84
C GLY A 44 0.42 -7.29 7.26
N ALA A 45 1.09 -8.39 7.59
CA ALA A 45 1.06 -8.95 8.95
C ALA A 45 1.66 -7.99 9.99
N ARG A 46 2.72 -7.27 9.62
CA ARG A 46 3.42 -6.36 10.54
C ARG A 46 2.65 -5.08 10.84
N LYS A 47 1.81 -4.62 9.92
CA LYS A 47 1.00 -3.41 10.15
C LYS A 47 -0.43 -3.70 10.58
N SER A 48 -0.67 -4.88 11.16
CA SER A 48 -2.02 -5.34 11.54
C SER A 48 -2.71 -4.47 12.59
N LYS A 49 -1.98 -3.71 13.40
CA LYS A 49 -2.56 -2.78 14.38
C LYS A 49 -3.00 -1.44 13.74
N LEU A 50 -2.59 -1.17 12.53
CA LEU A 50 -2.93 0.05 11.80
C LEU A 50 -4.25 -0.10 11.07
N LYS A 51 -4.91 1.03 10.81
CA LYS A 51 -6.02 1.07 9.88
C LYS A 51 -5.45 1.18 8.46
N ASP A 52 -5.39 0.07 7.77
CA ASP A 52 -4.76 -0.05 6.47
C ASP A 52 -5.77 0.23 5.36
N HIS A 53 -5.45 1.20 4.51
CA HIS A 53 -6.28 1.60 3.38
C HIS A 53 -5.47 1.45 2.10
N LEU A 54 -5.98 0.68 1.15
CA LEU A 54 -5.28 0.42 -0.10
C LEU A 54 -6.17 0.75 -1.30
N LEU A 55 -5.63 1.56 -2.22
CA LEU A 55 -6.22 1.81 -3.53
C LEU A 55 -5.43 1.07 -4.59
N ILE A 56 -6.12 0.30 -5.42
CA ILE A 56 -5.52 -0.42 -6.54
C ILE A 56 -6.09 0.13 -7.84
N SER A 57 -5.28 0.25 -8.87
CA SER A 57 -5.76 0.62 -10.21
C SER A 57 -6.78 -0.40 -10.70
N LYS A 58 -7.94 0.07 -11.11
CA LYS A 58 -9.08 -0.75 -11.55
C LYS A 58 -8.70 -1.77 -12.63
N GLU A 59 -7.81 -1.40 -13.53
CA GLU A 59 -7.37 -2.25 -14.64
C GLU A 59 -6.68 -3.54 -14.19
N HIS A 60 -6.14 -3.58 -12.95
CA HIS A 60 -5.45 -4.76 -12.42
C HIS A 60 -6.28 -5.52 -11.37
N LYS A 61 -7.57 -5.19 -11.24
CA LYS A 61 -8.45 -5.76 -10.23
C LYS A 61 -8.48 -7.29 -10.22
N LYS A 62 -8.79 -7.90 -11.36
CA LYS A 62 -8.90 -9.36 -11.47
C LYS A 62 -7.62 -10.07 -11.08
N LYS A 63 -6.51 -9.55 -11.57
CA LYS A 63 -5.19 -10.13 -11.33
C LYS A 63 -4.78 -10.00 -9.87
N PHE A 64 -4.99 -8.84 -9.30
CA PHE A 64 -4.69 -8.58 -7.90
C PHE A 64 -5.51 -9.51 -6.98
N GLU A 65 -6.83 -9.56 -7.17
CA GLU A 65 -7.70 -10.40 -6.35
C GLU A 65 -7.39 -11.90 -6.52
N GLY A 66 -7.06 -12.33 -7.73
CA GLY A 66 -6.68 -13.71 -8.00
C GLY A 66 -5.41 -14.14 -7.26
N VAL A 67 -4.43 -13.25 -7.18
CA VAL A 67 -3.14 -13.54 -6.52
C VAL A 67 -3.24 -13.44 -5.00
N HIS A 68 -3.94 -12.42 -4.48
CA HIS A 68 -3.93 -12.09 -3.05
C HIS A 68 -5.18 -12.55 -2.29
N ARG A 69 -6.05 -13.30 -2.92
CA ARG A 69 -7.35 -13.68 -2.35
C ARG A 69 -7.27 -14.29 -0.94
N VAL A 70 -6.33 -15.19 -0.73
CA VAL A 70 -6.17 -15.87 0.56
C VAL A 70 -5.56 -14.92 1.58
N SER A 71 -4.49 -14.22 1.19
CA SER A 71 -3.77 -13.28 2.08
C SER A 71 -4.67 -12.14 2.55
N LEU A 72 -5.49 -11.59 1.67
CA LEU A 72 -6.35 -10.45 1.99
C LEU A 72 -7.50 -10.79 2.93
N LYS A 73 -7.94 -12.05 2.99
CA LYS A 73 -8.99 -12.49 3.91
C LYS A 73 -8.57 -12.39 5.37
N ASP A 74 -7.30 -12.66 5.63
CA ASP A 74 -6.77 -12.71 7.00
C ASP A 74 -6.23 -11.37 7.47
N ILE A 75 -6.11 -10.40 6.56
CA ILE A 75 -5.58 -9.07 6.85
C ILE A 75 -6.74 -8.06 6.93
N LYS A 76 -6.77 -7.28 8.01
CA LYS A 76 -7.75 -6.20 8.17
C LYS A 76 -7.38 -5.01 7.31
N ILE A 77 -7.58 -5.13 6.02
CA ILE A 77 -7.30 -4.07 5.06
C ILE A 77 -8.60 -3.58 4.44
N LYS A 78 -8.73 -2.26 4.28
CA LYS A 78 -9.80 -1.66 3.49
C LYS A 78 -9.27 -1.47 2.09
N LEU A 79 -9.91 -2.12 1.12
CA LEU A 79 -9.46 -2.15 -0.27
C LEU A 79 -10.51 -1.54 -1.18
N LYS A 80 -10.12 -0.59 -2.01
CA LYS A 80 -10.96 0.00 -3.04
C LYS A 80 -10.22 0.05 -4.38
N TYR A 81 -10.97 0.20 -5.47
CA TYR A 81 -10.40 0.25 -6.81
C TYR A 81 -10.62 1.63 -7.43
N SER A 82 -9.56 2.20 -7.95
CA SER A 82 -9.56 3.52 -8.57
C SER A 82 -9.65 3.41 -10.10
N ALA A 83 -10.44 4.30 -10.72
CA ALA A 83 -10.47 4.43 -12.18
C ALA A 83 -9.20 5.12 -12.70
N VAL A 84 -8.47 5.82 -11.83
CA VAL A 84 -7.23 6.50 -12.16
C VAL A 84 -6.07 5.54 -11.96
N SER A 85 -5.20 5.41 -12.96
CA SER A 85 -3.99 4.59 -12.87
C SER A 85 -2.88 5.34 -12.12
N PHE A 86 -2.05 4.59 -11.39
CA PHE A 86 -0.94 5.13 -10.62
C PHE A 86 0.39 4.80 -11.28
N PRO A 87 1.39 5.69 -11.18
CA PRO A 87 2.70 5.44 -11.80
C PRO A 87 3.54 4.41 -11.05
N GLY A 88 3.17 4.04 -9.83
CA GLY A 88 3.89 3.08 -9.01
C GLY A 88 3.22 2.89 -7.68
N ASP A 89 3.89 2.18 -6.78
CA ASP A 89 3.41 1.94 -5.44
C ASP A 89 3.86 3.06 -4.51
N VAL A 90 2.93 3.64 -3.76
CA VAL A 90 3.21 4.73 -2.83
C VAL A 90 2.47 4.46 -1.53
N ALA A 91 3.11 4.75 -0.40
CA ALA A 91 2.46 4.67 0.90
C ALA A 91 2.71 5.96 1.69
N ILE A 92 1.75 6.30 2.53
CA ILE A 92 1.78 7.52 3.35
C ILE A 92 1.47 7.13 4.79
N PHE A 93 2.37 7.52 5.68
CA PHE A 93 2.18 7.31 7.12
C PHE A 93 2.72 8.50 7.88
N ARG A 94 1.86 9.19 8.66
CA ARG A 94 2.24 10.41 9.35
C ARG A 94 2.79 11.45 8.37
N ASP A 95 4.00 11.96 8.61
CA ASP A 95 4.65 12.97 7.77
C ASP A 95 5.63 12.35 6.77
N GLN A 96 5.45 11.06 6.46
CA GLN A 96 6.35 10.33 5.57
C GLN A 96 5.61 9.77 4.36
N VAL A 97 6.26 9.82 3.22
CA VAL A 97 5.81 9.21 1.97
C VAL A 97 6.90 8.27 1.49
N VAL A 98 6.55 7.03 1.18
CA VAL A 98 7.49 6.08 0.59
C VAL A 98 7.03 5.73 -0.82
N ILE A 99 7.94 5.82 -1.78
CA ILE A 99 7.72 5.45 -3.17
C ILE A 99 8.52 4.17 -3.44
N LEU A 100 7.84 3.12 -3.89
CA LEU A 100 8.45 1.83 -4.13
C LEU A 100 8.54 1.55 -5.62
N ASN A 101 9.72 1.15 -6.07
CA ASN A 101 9.95 0.71 -7.43
C ASN A 101 10.45 -0.74 -7.41
N TRP A 102 9.70 -1.61 -8.07
CA TRP A 102 9.97 -3.05 -8.09
C TRP A 102 10.68 -3.51 -9.36
N GLU A 103 10.98 -2.59 -10.28
CA GLU A 103 11.71 -2.90 -11.50
C GLU A 103 13.20 -3.12 -11.19
N GLY A 104 13.77 -4.22 -11.69
CA GLY A 104 15.16 -4.56 -11.43
C GLY A 104 15.42 -4.79 -9.94
N VAL A 105 16.45 -4.16 -9.39
CA VAL A 105 16.71 -4.18 -7.95
C VAL A 105 15.68 -3.30 -7.25
N PRO A 106 14.92 -3.83 -6.28
CA PRO A 106 13.90 -3.04 -5.59
C PRO A 106 14.50 -1.82 -4.88
N ILE A 107 13.86 -0.67 -5.10
CA ILE A 107 14.27 0.62 -4.52
C ILE A 107 13.08 1.26 -3.83
N ALA A 108 13.34 1.84 -2.66
CA ALA A 108 12.37 2.66 -1.96
C ALA A 108 12.93 4.06 -1.73
N THR A 109 12.12 5.07 -2.01
CA THR A 109 12.45 6.47 -1.73
C THR A 109 11.58 6.97 -0.60
N LEU A 110 12.19 7.38 0.50
CA LEU A 110 11.50 7.89 1.67
C LEU A 110 11.60 9.41 1.71
N ILE A 111 10.45 10.06 1.79
CA ILE A 111 10.34 11.52 1.90
C ILE A 111 9.74 11.84 3.25
N THR A 112 10.45 12.62 4.05
CA THR A 112 9.96 13.12 5.34
C THR A 112 9.63 14.59 5.19
N SER A 113 8.35 14.90 5.05
CA SER A 113 7.84 16.26 4.85
C SER A 113 6.35 16.29 5.17
N LYS A 114 5.96 17.08 6.15
CA LYS A 114 4.55 17.25 6.48
C LYS A 114 3.75 17.75 5.28
N ASN A 115 4.27 18.77 4.58
CA ASN A 115 3.56 19.36 3.44
C ASN A 115 3.36 18.35 2.31
N ILE A 116 4.40 17.61 1.96
CA ILE A 116 4.32 16.60 0.90
C ILE A 116 3.38 15.47 1.32
N ALA A 117 3.51 14.99 2.56
CA ALA A 117 2.62 13.93 3.07
C ALA A 117 1.16 14.37 3.06
N ASP A 118 0.87 15.60 3.47
CA ASP A 118 -0.50 16.13 3.45
C ASP A 118 -1.05 16.22 2.02
N GLN A 119 -0.23 16.62 1.05
CA GLN A 119 -0.63 16.67 -0.36
C GLN A 119 -0.99 15.27 -0.88
N TYR A 120 -0.17 14.28 -0.57
CA TYR A 120 -0.42 12.89 -0.98
C TYR A 120 -1.65 12.31 -0.28
N LYS A 121 -1.84 12.60 1.01
CA LYS A 121 -3.05 12.17 1.74
C LYS A 121 -4.31 12.77 1.13
N ASN A 122 -4.30 14.06 0.81
CA ASN A 122 -5.45 14.72 0.21
C ASN A 122 -5.78 14.12 -1.16
N PHE A 123 -4.78 13.84 -1.96
CA PHE A 123 -4.95 13.15 -3.23
C PHE A 123 -5.55 11.75 -3.03
N PHE A 124 -4.99 10.98 -2.11
CA PHE A 124 -5.48 9.64 -1.78
C PHE A 124 -6.95 9.68 -1.34
N LEU A 125 -7.28 10.54 -0.38
CA LEU A 125 -8.63 10.63 0.17
C LEU A 125 -9.66 11.09 -0.86
N GLY A 126 -9.27 11.98 -1.78
CA GLY A 126 -10.12 12.39 -2.89
C GLY A 126 -10.46 11.22 -3.81
N LEU A 127 -9.47 10.42 -4.17
CA LEU A 127 -9.69 9.20 -4.97
C LEU A 127 -10.46 8.14 -4.19
N TRP A 128 -10.22 8.02 -2.90
CA TRP A 128 -10.90 7.04 -2.04
C TRP A 128 -12.41 7.25 -2.03
N LYS A 129 -12.86 8.49 -1.99
CA LYS A 129 -14.29 8.81 -2.03
C LYS A 129 -14.98 8.37 -3.32
N LEU A 130 -14.24 8.39 -4.43
CA LEU A 130 -14.76 8.04 -5.75
C LEU A 130 -14.56 6.57 -6.10
N ALA A 131 -13.73 5.85 -5.35
CA ALA A 131 -13.33 4.49 -5.67
C ALA A 131 -14.42 3.48 -5.29
N LYS A 132 -14.47 2.36 -6.06
CA LYS A 132 -15.41 1.27 -5.78
C LYS A 132 -14.82 0.32 -4.75
N LYS A 133 -15.66 -0.17 -3.84
CA LYS A 133 -15.28 -1.17 -2.85
C LYS A 133 -14.89 -2.49 -3.52
N SER A 134 -13.99 -3.23 -2.89
CA SER A 134 -13.70 -4.59 -3.29
C SER A 134 -14.80 -5.55 -2.80
N TRP A 135 -14.77 -6.79 -3.29
CA TRP A 135 -15.65 -7.84 -2.80
C TRP A 135 -15.40 -8.19 -1.32
N LEU A 136 -14.25 -7.78 -0.78
CA LEU A 136 -13.89 -8.02 0.63
C LEU A 136 -14.70 -7.15 1.60
N GLU A 137 -15.30 -6.06 1.11
CA GLU A 137 -16.04 -5.10 1.94
C GLU A 137 -17.55 -5.15 1.70
N LYS A 138 -18.08 -6.31 1.54
CA LYS A 138 -19.53 -6.49 1.31
C LYS A 138 -20.39 -5.93 2.44
#